data_941109f56e8613fba8d2dcbc9ee2eee2
#
_entry.id   941109f56e8613fba8d2dcbc9ee2eee2
#
_cell.length_a   1.000
_cell.length_b   1.000
_cell.length_c   1.000
_cell.angle_alpha   90.00
_cell.angle_beta   90.00
_cell.angle_gamma   90.00
#
_symmetry.space_group_name_H-M   'P 1'
#
loop_
_entity.id
_entity.type
_entity.pdbx_description
1 polymer ?
#
loop_
_entity_poly.entity_id
_entity_poly.type
_entity_poly.pdbx_seq_one_letter_code
_entity_poly.pdbx_strand_id
1 'polypeptide(L)'
;RTLVEKTTSSTGLFGSGIQTMYDYRISISNGEDSAIDIHVYDRIPVSQNEEIEILVKNLSSPLSTDATFVSTNQQQGILRWDLSIPANNTGDQSFTMSWQVEIARGKDVKLTPLPE
;
A
#
# COMPACT_ATOMS: atom_id res chain seq x y z
N ARG A 1 -0.49 -22.70 -6.01
CA ARG A 1 0.47 -21.96 -5.20
C ARG A 1 0.36 -20.45 -5.49
N THR A 2 0.40 -19.64 -4.47
CA THR A 2 0.36 -18.19 -4.58
C THR A 2 1.64 -17.60 -4.03
N LEU A 3 2.24 -16.66 -4.78
CA LEU A 3 3.44 -15.95 -4.36
C LEU A 3 3.14 -14.45 -4.38
N VAL A 4 3.48 -13.75 -3.32
CA VAL A 4 3.34 -12.30 -3.21
C VAL A 4 4.71 -11.68 -3.01
N GLU A 5 5.05 -10.70 -3.86
CA GLU A 5 6.29 -9.94 -3.76
C GLU A 5 5.97 -8.47 -3.61
N LYS A 6 6.66 -7.79 -2.69
CA LYS A 6 6.50 -6.35 -2.46
C LYS A 6 7.82 -5.64 -2.70
N THR A 7 7.77 -4.58 -3.49
CA THR A 7 8.93 -3.71 -3.71
C THR A 7 8.59 -2.29 -3.29
N THR A 8 9.59 -1.55 -2.82
CA THR A 8 9.42 -0.17 -2.36
C THR A 8 10.50 0.72 -2.94
N SER A 9 10.15 1.98 -3.14
CA SER A 9 11.11 3.02 -3.50
C SER A 9 10.68 4.33 -2.84
N SER A 10 11.64 5.21 -2.59
CA SER A 10 11.34 6.51 -2.01
C SER A 10 11.94 7.61 -2.87
N THR A 11 11.23 8.72 -2.98
CA THR A 11 11.66 9.89 -3.73
C THR A 11 11.55 11.15 -2.88
N GLY A 12 12.28 12.10 -3.25
CA GLY A 12 12.85 13.26 -2.63
C GLY A 12 11.97 14.31 -1.97
N LEU A 13 12.54 15.51 -1.86
CA LEU A 13 12.05 16.64 -1.08
C LEU A 13 11.46 17.70 -1.99
N PHE A 14 10.36 18.34 -1.57
CA PHE A 14 9.69 19.35 -2.37
C PHE A 14 9.26 20.55 -1.53
N GLY A 15 9.43 21.76 -2.08
CA GLY A 15 8.87 22.98 -1.53
C GLY A 15 9.49 23.42 -0.20
N SER A 16 8.72 24.20 0.58
CA SER A 16 9.16 24.77 1.86
C SER A 16 9.16 23.75 3.00
N GLY A 17 8.48 22.64 2.84
CA GLY A 17 8.49 21.53 3.79
C GLY A 17 9.22 20.32 3.21
N ILE A 18 9.17 19.23 3.93
CA ILE A 18 9.72 17.96 3.49
C ILE A 18 8.56 17.05 3.08
N GLN A 19 8.57 16.65 1.82
CA GLN A 19 7.62 15.69 1.28
C GLN A 19 8.40 14.45 0.86
N THR A 20 7.99 13.29 1.37
CA THR A 20 8.60 12.03 0.99
C THR A 20 7.52 11.16 0.37
N MET A 21 7.81 10.64 -0.82
CA MET A 21 6.90 9.76 -1.55
C MET A 21 7.47 8.36 -1.54
N TYR A 22 6.68 7.40 -1.07
CA TYR A 22 7.02 5.99 -1.13
C TYR A 22 6.15 5.32 -2.18
N ASP A 23 6.79 4.63 -3.10
CA ASP A 23 6.10 3.85 -4.13
C ASP A 23 6.12 2.38 -3.73
N TYR A 24 4.96 1.77 -3.69
CA TYR A 24 4.82 0.35 -3.36
C TYR A 24 4.23 -0.40 -4.54
N ARG A 25 4.70 -1.60 -4.73
CA ARG A 25 4.19 -2.49 -5.75
C ARG A 25 4.14 -3.90 -5.22
N ILE A 26 3.02 -4.57 -5.48
CA ILE A 26 2.85 -6.00 -5.15
C ILE A 26 2.61 -6.76 -6.44
N SER A 27 3.29 -7.89 -6.57
CA SER A 27 3.07 -8.85 -7.65
C SER A 27 2.57 -10.16 -7.03
N ILE A 28 1.47 -10.67 -7.53
CA ILE A 28 0.83 -11.88 -7.01
C ILE A 28 0.68 -12.87 -8.15
N SER A 29 1.22 -14.08 -7.98
CA SER A 29 1.06 -15.15 -8.94
C SER A 29 0.23 -16.28 -8.35
N ASN A 30 -0.63 -16.86 -9.18
CA ASN A 30 -1.47 -18.00 -8.82
C ASN A 30 -1.17 -19.15 -9.78
N GLY A 31 -0.50 -20.18 -9.29
CA GLY A 31 -0.17 -21.36 -10.07
C GLY A 31 -1.23 -22.45 -10.02
N GLU A 32 -2.36 -22.21 -9.39
CA GLU A 32 -3.43 -23.19 -9.27
C GLU A 32 -4.34 -23.22 -10.51
N ASP A 33 -5.12 -24.28 -10.65
CA ASP A 33 -6.03 -24.47 -11.78
C ASP A 33 -7.33 -23.67 -11.65
N SER A 34 -7.56 -23.05 -10.52
CA SER A 34 -8.75 -22.26 -10.26
C SER A 34 -8.40 -20.88 -9.76
N ALA A 35 -9.28 -19.91 -9.99
CA ALA A 35 -9.14 -18.57 -9.43
C ALA A 35 -9.20 -18.62 -7.92
N ILE A 36 -8.48 -17.71 -7.26
CA ILE A 36 -8.48 -17.58 -5.81
C ILE A 36 -8.91 -16.18 -5.40
N ASP A 37 -9.64 -16.11 -4.30
CA ASP A 37 -9.96 -14.83 -3.67
C ASP A 37 -9.05 -14.67 -2.45
N ILE A 38 -8.34 -13.55 -2.40
CA ILE A 38 -7.40 -13.27 -1.33
C ILE A 38 -7.62 -11.88 -0.76
N HIS A 39 -7.25 -11.72 0.49
CA HIS A 39 -7.18 -10.43 1.14
C HIS A 39 -5.72 -10.05 1.31
N VAL A 40 -5.33 -8.90 0.79
CA VAL A 40 -3.97 -8.39 0.94
C VAL A 40 -4.00 -7.24 1.93
N TYR A 41 -3.12 -7.29 2.91
CA TYR A 41 -3.01 -6.28 3.95
C TYR A 41 -1.65 -5.60 3.90
N ASP A 42 -1.64 -4.32 4.14
CA ASP A 42 -0.43 -3.56 4.40
C ASP A 42 -0.72 -2.55 5.49
N ARG A 43 0.32 -1.90 6.00
CA ARG A 43 0.19 -0.96 7.09
C ARG A 43 0.95 0.31 6.77
N ILE A 44 0.34 1.45 7.10
CA ILE A 44 0.99 2.75 7.05
C ILE A 44 1.00 3.33 8.46
N PRO A 45 1.95 4.24 8.78
CA PRO A 45 1.92 4.91 10.09
C PRO A 45 0.69 5.80 10.19
N VAL A 46 0.19 5.93 11.40
CA VAL A 46 -0.87 6.89 11.73
C VAL A 46 -0.23 8.05 12.47
N SER A 47 -0.37 9.25 11.90
CA SER A 47 0.20 10.43 12.52
C SER A 47 -0.66 10.91 13.67
N GLN A 48 -0.02 11.16 14.83
CA GLN A 48 -0.63 11.83 15.97
C GLN A 48 -0.15 13.27 16.08
N ASN A 49 0.67 13.72 15.15
CA ASN A 49 1.21 15.07 15.08
C ASN A 49 0.57 15.79 13.89
N GLU A 50 -0.11 16.92 14.17
CA GLU A 50 -0.78 17.72 13.15
C GLU A 50 0.17 18.29 12.09
N GLU A 51 1.47 18.36 12.39
CA GLU A 51 2.47 18.83 11.45
C GLU A 51 2.92 17.74 10.46
N ILE A 52 2.47 16.50 10.65
CA ILE A 52 2.76 15.39 9.76
C ILE A 52 1.47 14.93 9.13
N GLU A 53 1.44 14.97 7.80
CA GLU A 53 0.29 14.51 7.02
C GLU A 53 0.70 13.26 6.23
N ILE A 54 -0.13 12.23 6.30
CA ILE A 54 0.13 10.96 5.61
C ILE A 54 -1.06 10.66 4.70
N LEU A 55 -0.78 10.54 3.40
CA LEU A 55 -1.80 10.33 2.39
C LEU A 55 -1.48 9.10 1.55
N VAL A 56 -2.48 8.30 1.25
CA VAL A 56 -2.38 7.20 0.29
C VAL A 56 -2.91 7.69 -1.04
N LYS A 57 -2.11 7.53 -2.10
CA LYS A 57 -2.43 8.08 -3.43
C LYS A 57 -2.21 7.03 -4.52
N ASN A 58 -2.83 7.29 -5.66
CA ASN A 58 -2.56 6.57 -6.91
C ASN A 58 -2.69 5.06 -6.77
N LEU A 59 -3.76 4.63 -6.11
CA LEU A 59 -4.09 3.22 -5.97
C LEU A 59 -4.51 2.66 -7.34
N SER A 60 -3.80 1.67 -7.83
CA SER A 60 -4.18 0.98 -9.07
C SER A 60 -5.35 0.01 -8.86
N SER A 61 -5.57 -0.42 -7.62
CA SER A 61 -6.72 -1.22 -7.22
C SER A 61 -7.36 -0.59 -6.00
N PRO A 62 -8.70 -0.51 -5.92
CA PRO A 62 -9.36 0.13 -4.80
C PRO A 62 -9.20 -0.69 -3.51
N LEU A 63 -9.18 0.02 -2.39
CA LEU A 63 -9.21 -0.62 -1.09
C LEU A 63 -10.53 -1.34 -0.87
N SER A 64 -10.54 -2.30 0.05
CA SER A 64 -11.74 -3.04 0.43
C SER A 64 -12.84 -2.09 0.90
N THR A 65 -14.07 -2.43 0.53
CA THR A 65 -15.28 -1.73 1.00
C THR A 65 -15.96 -2.48 2.15
N ASP A 66 -15.32 -3.52 2.67
CA ASP A 66 -15.84 -4.26 3.83
C ASP A 66 -16.09 -3.31 4.99
N ALA A 67 -17.28 -3.39 5.59
CA ALA A 67 -17.70 -2.44 6.62
C ALA A 67 -16.81 -2.47 7.85
N THR A 68 -16.37 -3.64 8.27
CA THR A 68 -15.48 -3.78 9.43
C THR A 68 -14.11 -3.17 9.14
N PHE A 69 -13.57 -3.40 7.94
CA PHE A 69 -12.31 -2.78 7.53
C PHE A 69 -12.42 -1.25 7.55
N VAL A 70 -13.45 -0.71 6.91
CA VAL A 70 -13.61 0.75 6.79
C VAL A 70 -13.80 1.39 8.16
N SER A 71 -14.61 0.80 9.03
CA SER A 71 -14.94 1.40 10.33
C SER A 71 -13.85 1.24 11.37
N THR A 72 -12.99 0.23 11.26
CA THR A 72 -12.03 -0.12 12.31
C THR A 72 -10.59 -0.09 11.81
N ASN A 73 -10.28 -0.95 10.85
CA ASN A 73 -8.89 -1.20 10.46
C ASN A 73 -8.28 -0.03 9.69
N GLN A 74 -9.05 0.61 8.82
CA GLN A 74 -8.57 1.73 8.02
C GLN A 74 -8.13 2.89 8.92
N GLN A 75 -8.83 3.14 10.00
CA GLN A 75 -8.49 4.20 10.94
C GLN A 75 -7.21 3.90 11.72
N GLN A 76 -6.80 2.65 11.78
CA GLN A 76 -5.57 2.22 12.44
C GLN A 76 -4.37 2.18 11.50
N GLY A 77 -4.53 2.68 10.27
CA GLY A 77 -3.46 2.68 9.28
C GLY A 77 -3.28 1.34 8.58
N ILE A 78 -4.28 0.49 8.62
CA ILE A 78 -4.26 -0.80 7.91
C ILE A 78 -4.93 -0.63 6.55
N LEU A 79 -4.23 -1.03 5.50
CA LEU A 79 -4.78 -1.08 4.15
C LEU A 79 -5.18 -2.52 3.85
N ARG A 80 -6.31 -2.69 3.17
CA ARG A 80 -6.78 -4.01 2.76
C ARG A 80 -7.31 -3.95 1.34
N TRP A 81 -6.93 -4.93 0.55
CA TRP A 81 -7.48 -5.15 -0.79
C TRP A 81 -8.12 -6.52 -0.84
N ASP A 82 -9.28 -6.61 -1.44
CA ASP A 82 -9.97 -7.86 -1.70
C ASP A 82 -9.82 -8.16 -3.18
N LEU A 83 -9.04 -9.18 -3.51
CA LEU A 83 -8.62 -9.46 -4.89
C LEU A 83 -9.05 -10.85 -5.32
N SER A 84 -9.39 -10.98 -6.59
CA SER A 84 -9.60 -12.26 -7.24
C SER A 84 -8.48 -12.46 -8.26
N ILE A 85 -7.69 -13.49 -8.08
CA ILE A 85 -6.54 -13.78 -8.95
C ILE A 85 -6.90 -14.95 -9.87
N PRO A 86 -6.86 -14.76 -11.20
CA PRO A 86 -7.21 -15.82 -12.14
C PRO A 86 -6.35 -17.06 -11.98
N ALA A 87 -6.89 -18.19 -12.43
CA ALA A 87 -6.15 -19.45 -12.50
C ALA A 87 -4.95 -19.32 -13.43
N ASN A 88 -3.88 -20.03 -13.14
CA ASN A 88 -2.68 -20.10 -13.98
C ASN A 88 -2.09 -18.72 -14.31
N ASN A 89 -2.14 -17.81 -13.35
CA ASN A 89 -1.69 -16.42 -13.50
C ASN A 89 -0.31 -16.28 -12.91
N THR A 90 0.72 -16.52 -13.71
CA THR A 90 2.12 -16.56 -13.27
C THR A 90 3.03 -15.82 -14.26
N GLY A 91 4.27 -15.56 -13.83
CA GLY A 91 5.28 -14.91 -14.66
C GLY A 91 4.83 -13.53 -15.10
N ASP A 92 4.94 -13.21 -16.37
CA ASP A 92 4.57 -11.91 -16.93
C ASP A 92 3.08 -11.61 -16.83
N GLN A 93 2.26 -12.63 -16.61
CA GLN A 93 0.82 -12.48 -16.46
C GLN A 93 0.37 -12.34 -15.02
N SER A 94 1.30 -12.37 -14.06
CA SER A 94 0.98 -12.21 -12.65
C SER A 94 0.24 -10.91 -12.40
N PHE A 95 -0.71 -10.95 -11.45
CA PHE A 95 -1.43 -9.74 -11.05
C PHE A 95 -0.46 -8.77 -10.37
N THR A 96 -0.52 -7.51 -10.76
CA THR A 96 0.28 -6.46 -10.12
C THR A 96 -0.62 -5.33 -9.67
N MET A 97 -0.30 -4.75 -8.53
CA MET A 97 -0.92 -3.51 -8.10
C MET A 97 0.10 -2.60 -7.46
N SER A 98 -0.18 -1.31 -7.49
CA SER A 98 0.71 -0.29 -6.95
C SER A 98 -0.08 0.78 -6.22
N TRP A 99 0.58 1.43 -5.28
CA TRP A 99 0.06 2.60 -4.60
C TRP A 99 1.22 3.45 -4.11
N GLN A 100 0.90 4.66 -3.69
CA GLN A 100 1.89 5.58 -3.14
C GLN A 100 1.46 6.05 -1.76
N VAL A 101 2.44 6.27 -0.89
CA VAL A 101 2.24 6.91 0.40
C VAL A 101 3.07 8.18 0.42
N GLU A 102 2.40 9.31 0.59
CA GLU A 102 3.04 10.60 0.71
C GLU A 102 3.07 11.01 2.17
N ILE A 103 4.25 11.38 2.65
CA ILE A 103 4.41 11.90 3.99
C ILE A 103 4.94 13.33 3.88
N ALA A 104 4.12 14.29 4.34
CA ALA A 104 4.49 15.70 4.33
C ALA A 104 4.71 16.17 5.75
N ARG A 105 5.81 16.88 5.98
CA ARG A 105 6.17 17.39 7.32
C ARG A 105 6.95 18.68 7.20
N GLY A 106 6.96 19.47 8.29
CA GLY A 106 7.83 20.63 8.40
C GLY A 106 9.29 20.23 8.54
N LYS A 107 10.21 21.17 8.25
CA LYS A 107 11.65 20.89 8.24
C LYS A 107 12.19 20.40 9.58
N ASP A 108 11.57 20.85 10.66
CA ASP A 108 12.05 20.58 12.02
C ASP A 108 11.44 19.32 12.63
N VAL A 109 10.57 18.63 11.88
CA VAL A 109 9.90 17.43 12.36
C VAL A 109 10.67 16.20 11.92
N LYS A 110 11.04 15.35 12.88
CA LYS A 110 11.70 14.07 12.59
C LYS A 110 10.68 12.99 12.34
N LEU A 111 10.99 12.10 11.43
CA LEU A 111 10.12 11.00 11.06
C LEU A 111 10.90 9.69 10.99
N THR A 112 10.32 8.65 11.58
CA THR A 112 10.86 7.29 11.43
C THR A 112 10.54 6.79 10.02
N PRO A 113 11.53 6.22 9.30
CA PRO A 113 11.26 5.67 7.96
C PRO A 113 10.18 4.59 7.99
N LEU A 114 9.44 4.48 6.89
CA LEU A 114 8.43 3.44 6.76
C LEU A 114 9.08 2.05 6.69
N PRO A 115 8.44 1.03 7.25
CA PRO A 115 8.92 -0.34 7.06
C PRO A 115 8.79 -0.78 5.61
N GLU A 116 9.72 -1.57 5.18
CA GLU A 116 9.75 -2.11 3.82
C GLU A 116 9.13 -3.49 3.72
#